data_43bd583fcd0dce67f3562d1088836ab4
#
_entry.id   43bd583fcd0dce67f3562d1088836ab4
#
_cell.length_a   1.000
_cell.length_b   1.000
_cell.length_c   1.000
_cell.angle_alpha   90.00
_cell.angle_beta   90.00
_cell.angle_gamma   90.00
#
_symmetry.space_group_name_H-M   'P 1'
#
loop_
_entity.id
_entity.type
_entity.pdbx_description
1 polymer ?
#
loop_
_entity_poly.entity_id
_entity_poly.type
_entity_poly.pdbx_seq_one_letter_code
_entity_poly.pdbx_strand_id
1 'polypeptide(L)'
;TLALRIIQILPDINNRKNQRKQAKIQPEIEKLKKKYADNPQKLSMEQNKLMRENGIGMLSSCLPLLLTLPLFFCFLAAFRFWGYEQTVRLTYETIVNEEKAQETFDSYSFLWITNIWQPDSGFAPVVTPAKTVKTYGNSSTCVCTKANNIGNLKLFHTGYTDAAGNKIEGKVIWKTLVEAGLATGEFGSSSMDLLPTDTAVEKYDNLMKKYQHGNNNGWFILPVLATGFQLLSAWLSMRQSKKLNPGAAQQQQSMNFMLWLFPIMSFFVCLSSTSAFSLYWVLSSVLQIITSQLTNLIMSKKENADEVSSAKPSKAK
;
A
#
# COMPACT_ATOMS: atom_id res chain seq x y z
N THR A 1 -0.77 -9.21 -6.08
CA THR A 1 0.45 -9.02 -5.26
C THR A 1 1.69 -9.58 -5.95
N LEU A 2 1.68 -10.86 -6.41
CA LEU A 2 2.83 -11.50 -7.08
C LEU A 2 3.27 -10.77 -8.35
N ALA A 3 2.36 -10.40 -9.25
CA ALA A 3 2.69 -9.69 -10.48
C ALA A 3 3.40 -8.36 -10.21
N LEU A 4 2.96 -7.62 -9.21
CA LEU A 4 3.58 -6.37 -8.80
C LEU A 4 4.99 -6.58 -8.22
N ARG A 5 5.18 -7.68 -7.49
CA ARG A 5 6.50 -8.02 -6.96
C ARG A 5 7.50 -8.36 -8.06
N ILE A 6 7.07 -9.04 -9.12
CA ILE A 6 7.92 -9.32 -10.28
C ILE A 6 8.44 -8.01 -10.89
N ILE A 7 7.58 -7.00 -11.03
CA ILE A 7 7.97 -5.67 -11.54
C ILE A 7 8.99 -5.00 -10.60
N GLN A 8 8.84 -5.15 -9.28
CA GLN A 8 9.71 -4.55 -8.27
C GLN A 8 11.06 -5.27 -8.10
N ILE A 9 11.21 -6.52 -8.54
CA ILE A 9 12.46 -7.28 -8.42
C ILE A 9 13.62 -6.59 -9.14
N LEU A 10 13.41 -6.06 -10.35
CA LEU A 10 14.47 -5.41 -11.12
C LEU A 10 15.05 -4.15 -10.42
N PRO A 11 14.24 -3.19 -9.95
CA PRO A 11 14.73 -2.08 -9.12
C PRO A 11 15.43 -2.55 -7.84
N ASP A 12 14.93 -3.59 -7.17
CA ASP A 12 15.53 -4.13 -5.95
C ASP A 12 16.93 -4.71 -6.19
N ILE A 13 17.12 -5.50 -7.26
CA ILE A 13 18.42 -6.02 -7.67
C ILE A 13 19.38 -4.88 -7.98
N ASN A 14 18.94 -3.86 -8.71
CA ASN A 14 19.79 -2.74 -9.11
C ASN A 14 20.23 -1.91 -7.88
N ASN A 15 19.31 -1.67 -6.95
CA ASN A 15 19.60 -0.99 -5.69
C ASN A 15 20.67 -1.74 -4.87
N ARG A 16 20.58 -3.08 -4.81
CA ARG A 16 21.56 -3.91 -4.12
C ARG A 16 22.94 -3.90 -4.77
N LYS A 17 22.98 -3.92 -6.12
CA LYS A 17 24.25 -3.75 -6.85
C LYS A 17 24.91 -2.41 -6.50
N ASN A 18 24.10 -1.33 -6.41
CA ASN A 18 24.61 -0.02 -6.05
C ASN A 18 25.09 0.06 -4.60
N GLN A 19 24.37 -0.57 -3.65
CA GLN A 19 24.82 -0.67 -2.25
C GLN A 19 26.18 -1.37 -2.15
N ARG A 20 26.41 -2.45 -2.91
CA ARG A 20 27.68 -3.17 -2.94
C ARG A 20 28.80 -2.35 -3.60
N LYS A 21 28.52 -1.59 -4.65
CA LYS A 21 29.48 -0.63 -5.21
C LYS A 21 29.85 0.44 -4.20
N GLN A 22 28.88 0.99 -3.47
CA GLN A 22 29.13 1.95 -2.38
C GLN A 22 30.02 1.36 -1.29
N ALA A 23 29.79 0.09 -0.91
CA ALA A 23 30.63 -0.57 0.08
C ALA A 23 32.10 -0.66 -0.38
N LYS A 24 32.37 -0.90 -1.65
CA LYS A 24 33.75 -0.97 -2.21
C LYS A 24 34.48 0.36 -2.16
N ILE A 25 33.80 1.50 -2.35
CA ILE A 25 34.41 2.84 -2.33
C ILE A 25 34.38 3.50 -0.93
N GLN A 26 33.85 2.81 0.08
CA GLN A 26 33.72 3.34 1.42
C GLN A 26 35.09 3.80 2.05
N PRO A 27 36.21 3.05 1.89
CA PRO A 27 37.51 3.52 2.39
C PRO A 27 37.95 4.87 1.79
N GLU A 28 37.59 5.13 0.53
CA GLU A 28 37.87 6.39 -0.15
C GLU A 28 36.96 7.51 0.39
N ILE A 29 35.71 7.21 0.63
CA ILE A 29 34.74 8.15 1.26
C ILE A 29 35.25 8.54 2.67
N GLU A 30 35.80 7.61 3.45
CA GLU A 30 36.33 7.91 4.77
C GLU A 30 37.58 8.80 4.70
N LYS A 31 38.45 8.61 3.71
CA LYS A 31 39.58 9.52 3.46
C LYS A 31 39.08 10.93 3.10
N LEU A 32 38.05 11.05 2.27
CA LEU A 32 37.44 12.34 1.92
C LEU A 32 36.84 13.03 3.15
N LYS A 33 36.17 12.28 4.04
CA LYS A 33 35.59 12.81 5.29
C LYS A 33 36.67 13.39 6.20
N LYS A 34 37.81 12.71 6.32
CA LYS A 34 38.97 13.21 7.12
C LYS A 34 39.59 14.43 6.46
N LYS A 35 39.72 14.43 5.12
CA LYS A 35 40.36 15.53 4.36
C LYS A 35 39.56 16.82 4.35
N TYR A 36 38.25 16.72 4.35
CA TYR A 36 37.33 17.86 4.21
C TYR A 36 36.39 18.01 5.43
N ALA A 37 36.90 17.66 6.64
CA ALA A 37 36.12 17.72 7.87
C ALA A 37 35.50 19.11 8.13
N ASP A 38 36.26 20.16 7.83
CA ASP A 38 35.89 21.56 8.07
C ASP A 38 35.07 22.20 6.93
N ASN A 39 34.86 21.46 5.82
CA ASN A 39 34.12 21.98 4.66
C ASN A 39 33.07 20.99 4.14
N PRO A 40 31.85 21.00 4.72
CA PRO A 40 30.79 20.06 4.38
C PRO A 40 30.35 20.15 2.90
N GLN A 41 30.38 21.34 2.30
CA GLN A 41 29.99 21.54 0.90
C GLN A 41 31.00 20.86 -0.04
N LYS A 42 32.31 21.06 0.18
CA LYS A 42 33.36 20.45 -0.63
C LYS A 42 33.39 18.93 -0.43
N LEU A 43 33.14 18.44 0.78
CA LEU A 43 32.98 17.01 1.08
C LEU A 43 31.84 16.40 0.25
N SER A 44 30.67 17.04 0.23
CA SER A 44 29.53 16.58 -0.53
C SER A 44 29.83 16.54 -2.03
N MET A 45 30.47 17.57 -2.58
CA MET A 45 30.88 17.62 -3.99
C MET A 45 31.81 16.48 -4.37
N GLU A 46 32.85 16.26 -3.60
CA GLU A 46 33.89 15.23 -3.86
C GLU A 46 33.30 13.82 -3.67
N GLN A 47 32.41 13.60 -2.69
CA GLN A 47 31.70 12.33 -2.52
C GLN A 47 30.77 12.05 -3.72
N ASN A 48 30.06 13.07 -4.20
CA ASN A 48 29.19 12.92 -5.37
C ASN A 48 30.00 12.63 -6.64
N LYS A 49 31.18 13.25 -6.79
CA LYS A 49 32.09 12.99 -7.89
C LYS A 49 32.58 11.54 -7.85
N LEU A 50 33.07 11.09 -6.70
CA LEU A 50 33.54 9.70 -6.50
C LEU A 50 32.42 8.68 -6.79
N MET A 51 31.19 8.93 -6.35
CA MET A 51 30.06 8.06 -6.65
C MET A 51 29.75 7.99 -8.15
N ARG A 52 29.79 9.12 -8.85
CA ARG A 52 29.59 9.17 -10.31
C ARG A 52 30.69 8.41 -11.07
N GLU A 53 31.94 8.59 -10.72
CA GLU A 53 33.10 7.90 -11.31
C GLU A 53 32.99 6.38 -11.17
N ASN A 54 32.37 5.90 -10.08
CA ASN A 54 32.08 4.48 -9.85
C ASN A 54 30.72 4.01 -10.39
N GLY A 55 30.04 4.83 -11.21
CA GLY A 55 28.76 4.50 -11.83
C GLY A 55 27.61 4.32 -10.82
N ILE A 56 27.67 5.06 -9.70
CA ILE A 56 26.62 5.10 -8.70
C ILE A 56 25.86 6.42 -8.88
N GLY A 57 24.68 6.35 -9.50
CA GLY A 57 23.84 7.54 -9.69
C GLY A 57 23.23 8.00 -8.37
N MET A 58 23.20 9.31 -8.12
CA MET A 58 22.56 9.90 -6.92
C MET A 58 21.07 9.52 -6.82
N LEU A 59 20.38 9.43 -7.93
CA LEU A 59 18.95 9.05 -8.00
C LEU A 59 18.73 7.54 -7.79
N SER A 60 19.77 6.72 -7.91
CA SER A 60 19.60 5.26 -7.82
C SER A 60 19.14 4.78 -6.45
N SER A 61 19.41 5.53 -5.40
CA SER A 61 18.98 5.19 -4.03
C SER A 61 17.54 5.59 -3.73
N CYS A 62 17.03 6.67 -4.34
CA CYS A 62 15.66 7.14 -4.14
C CYS A 62 14.66 6.68 -5.23
N LEU A 63 15.16 6.17 -6.36
CA LEU A 63 14.33 5.70 -7.47
C LEU A 63 13.29 4.66 -7.07
N PRO A 64 13.61 3.64 -6.23
CA PRO A 64 12.62 2.70 -5.75
C PRO A 64 11.49 3.39 -4.95
N LEU A 65 11.82 4.37 -4.13
CA LEU A 65 10.83 5.12 -3.35
C LEU A 65 9.91 5.96 -4.26
N LEU A 66 10.49 6.64 -5.27
CA LEU A 66 9.72 7.42 -6.25
C LEU A 66 8.76 6.56 -7.07
N LEU A 67 9.11 5.30 -7.34
CA LEU A 67 8.23 4.36 -8.04
C LEU A 67 7.17 3.76 -7.10
N THR A 68 7.53 3.44 -5.87
CA THR A 68 6.63 2.76 -4.92
C THR A 68 5.58 3.68 -4.33
N LEU A 69 5.87 4.97 -4.12
CA LEU A 69 4.92 5.93 -3.56
C LEU A 69 3.66 6.12 -4.42
N PRO A 70 3.75 6.41 -5.74
CA PRO A 70 2.55 6.51 -6.57
C PRO A 70 1.75 5.21 -6.59
N LEU A 71 2.42 4.06 -6.72
CA LEU A 71 1.76 2.75 -6.68
C LEU A 71 1.03 2.54 -5.35
N PHE A 72 1.65 2.89 -4.23
CA PHE A 72 1.02 2.80 -2.91
C PHE A 72 -0.29 3.60 -2.85
N PHE A 73 -0.28 4.88 -3.28
CA PHE A 73 -1.48 5.71 -3.29
C PHE A 73 -2.55 5.20 -4.26
N CYS A 74 -2.15 4.70 -5.44
CA CYS A 74 -3.07 4.07 -6.37
C CYS A 74 -3.77 2.84 -5.76
N PHE A 75 -3.02 1.98 -5.06
CA PHE A 75 -3.61 0.81 -4.37
C PHE A 75 -4.50 1.23 -3.22
N LEU A 76 -4.05 2.17 -2.39
CA LEU A 76 -4.85 2.68 -1.29
C LEU A 76 -6.18 3.25 -1.80
N ALA A 77 -6.15 4.05 -2.87
CA ALA A 77 -7.34 4.58 -3.52
C ALA A 77 -8.22 3.47 -4.09
N ALA A 78 -7.65 2.50 -4.82
CA ALA A 78 -8.39 1.39 -5.42
C ALA A 78 -9.14 0.55 -4.37
N PHE A 79 -8.49 0.16 -3.26
CA PHE A 79 -9.15 -0.57 -2.18
C PHE A 79 -10.22 0.25 -1.48
N ARG A 80 -10.00 1.56 -1.33
CA ARG A 80 -11.00 2.48 -0.77
C ARG A 80 -12.23 2.58 -1.68
N PHE A 81 -12.04 2.80 -2.98
CA PHE A 81 -13.15 2.84 -3.94
C PHE A 81 -13.89 1.50 -4.00
N TRP A 82 -13.17 0.40 -3.95
CA TRP A 82 -13.80 -0.92 -3.94
C TRP A 82 -14.64 -1.16 -2.68
N GLY A 83 -14.17 -0.71 -1.52
CA GLY A 83 -14.95 -0.71 -0.27
C GLY A 83 -16.24 0.13 -0.39
N TYR A 84 -16.17 1.27 -1.08
CA TYR A 84 -17.35 2.10 -1.35
C TYR A 84 -18.36 1.38 -2.25
N GLU A 85 -17.90 0.74 -3.32
CA GLU A 85 -18.75 -0.07 -4.19
C GLU A 85 -19.43 -1.19 -3.42
N GLN A 86 -18.72 -1.90 -2.56
CA GLN A 86 -19.30 -2.96 -1.74
C GLN A 86 -20.33 -2.42 -0.74
N THR A 87 -20.12 -1.24 -0.19
CA THR A 87 -21.10 -0.59 0.69
C THR A 87 -22.38 -0.22 -0.08
N VAL A 88 -22.27 0.38 -1.26
CA VAL A 88 -23.43 0.74 -2.09
C VAL A 88 -24.15 -0.51 -2.56
N ARG A 89 -23.43 -1.56 -2.95
CA ARG A 89 -24.00 -2.85 -3.33
C ARG A 89 -24.79 -3.47 -2.19
N LEU A 90 -24.23 -3.56 -1.00
CA LEU A 90 -24.89 -4.09 0.18
C LEU A 90 -26.16 -3.30 0.50
N THR A 91 -26.10 -1.96 0.41
CA THR A 91 -27.25 -1.08 0.61
C THR A 91 -28.36 -1.38 -0.39
N TYR A 92 -28.03 -1.49 -1.67
CA TYR A 92 -28.99 -1.83 -2.71
C TYR A 92 -29.64 -3.21 -2.47
N GLU A 93 -28.83 -4.24 -2.21
CA GLU A 93 -29.33 -5.61 -1.97
C GLU A 93 -30.22 -5.66 -0.72
N THR A 94 -29.89 -4.89 0.33
CA THR A 94 -30.71 -4.80 1.55
C THR A 94 -32.10 -4.21 1.28
N ILE A 95 -32.24 -3.34 0.29
CA ILE A 95 -33.54 -2.77 -0.12
C ILE A 95 -34.34 -3.76 -0.95
N VAL A 96 -33.66 -4.49 -1.85
CA VAL A 96 -34.34 -5.34 -2.85
C VAL A 96 -34.58 -6.76 -2.34
N ASN A 97 -33.63 -7.36 -1.64
CA ASN A 97 -33.70 -8.74 -1.16
C ASN A 97 -32.80 -8.93 0.07
N GLU A 98 -33.42 -9.01 1.23
CA GLU A 98 -32.72 -9.09 2.51
C GLU A 98 -31.90 -10.37 2.67
N GLU A 99 -32.41 -11.52 2.20
CA GLU A 99 -31.71 -12.81 2.29
C GLU A 99 -30.40 -12.77 1.47
N LYS A 100 -30.47 -12.23 0.28
CA LYS A 100 -29.31 -12.04 -0.59
C LYS A 100 -28.30 -11.05 -0.02
N ALA A 101 -28.79 -9.98 0.61
CA ALA A 101 -27.92 -9.02 1.28
C ALA A 101 -27.16 -9.66 2.46
N GLN A 102 -27.81 -10.58 3.19
CA GLN A 102 -27.17 -11.34 4.25
C GLN A 102 -26.06 -12.26 3.71
N GLU A 103 -26.33 -13.00 2.62
CA GLU A 103 -25.31 -13.83 1.96
C GLU A 103 -24.11 -12.99 1.49
N THR A 104 -24.38 -11.83 0.90
CA THR A 104 -23.33 -10.90 0.48
C THR A 104 -22.51 -10.40 1.67
N PHE A 105 -23.17 -10.01 2.76
CA PHE A 105 -22.48 -9.56 3.97
C PHE A 105 -21.65 -10.67 4.60
N ASP A 106 -22.15 -11.88 4.69
CA ASP A 106 -21.43 -13.05 5.22
C ASP A 106 -20.19 -13.36 4.39
N SER A 107 -20.23 -13.11 3.08
CA SER A 107 -19.07 -13.25 2.18
C SER A 107 -17.96 -12.21 2.44
N TYR A 108 -18.24 -11.14 3.17
CA TYR A 108 -17.25 -10.13 3.54
C TYR A 108 -16.41 -10.52 4.74
N SER A 109 -16.79 -11.58 5.47
CA SER A 109 -16.04 -12.07 6.62
C SER A 109 -14.72 -12.75 6.21
N PHE A 110 -13.67 -12.53 6.99
CA PHE A 110 -12.39 -13.19 6.80
C PHE A 110 -11.67 -13.40 8.14
N LEU A 111 -11.51 -14.64 8.56
CA LEU A 111 -10.92 -15.04 9.84
C LEU A 111 -11.63 -14.36 11.03
N TRP A 112 -10.97 -13.41 11.69
CA TRP A 112 -11.52 -12.63 12.81
C TRP A 112 -12.21 -11.35 12.40
N ILE A 113 -12.20 -10.99 11.12
CA ILE A 113 -12.74 -9.76 10.58
C ILE A 113 -14.16 -10.03 10.12
N THR A 114 -15.11 -9.24 10.59
CA THR A 114 -16.51 -9.37 10.21
C THR A 114 -16.76 -8.81 8.80
N ASN A 115 -16.11 -7.70 8.46
CA ASN A 115 -16.22 -7.08 7.15
C ASN A 115 -14.84 -6.62 6.65
N ILE A 116 -14.32 -7.29 5.63
CA ILE A 116 -13.01 -7.02 5.03
C ILE A 116 -12.92 -5.62 4.38
N TRP A 117 -14.05 -4.99 4.08
CA TRP A 117 -14.14 -3.65 3.52
C TRP A 117 -14.10 -2.53 4.56
N GLN A 118 -14.07 -2.88 5.84
CA GLN A 118 -13.86 -1.97 6.96
C GLN A 118 -12.48 -2.17 7.58
N PRO A 119 -11.95 -1.21 8.35
CA PRO A 119 -10.67 -1.37 9.02
C PRO A 119 -10.67 -2.52 10.04
N ASP A 120 -9.55 -3.22 10.17
CA ASP A 120 -9.31 -4.17 11.27
C ASP A 120 -8.98 -3.38 12.55
N SER A 121 -10.01 -3.01 13.26
CA SER A 121 -9.91 -2.19 14.47
C SER A 121 -11.04 -2.49 15.45
N GLY A 122 -10.70 -2.55 16.74
CA GLY A 122 -11.67 -2.68 17.83
C GLY A 122 -12.61 -1.49 17.98
N PHE A 123 -12.37 -0.39 17.27
CA PHE A 123 -13.20 0.82 17.26
C PHE A 123 -13.86 1.07 15.91
N ALA A 124 -13.56 0.27 14.90
CA ALA A 124 -14.16 0.44 13.58
C ALA A 124 -15.56 -0.19 13.55
N PRO A 125 -16.55 0.53 12.98
CA PRO A 125 -17.86 -0.04 12.73
C PRO A 125 -17.76 -1.15 11.69
N VAL A 126 -18.64 -2.16 11.79
CA VAL A 126 -18.71 -3.28 10.85
C VAL A 126 -19.25 -2.84 9.49
N VAL A 127 -20.08 -1.81 9.47
CA VAL A 127 -20.65 -1.21 8.26
C VAL A 127 -20.25 0.26 8.19
N THR A 128 -19.99 0.77 6.99
CA THR A 128 -19.59 2.16 6.77
C THR A 128 -20.64 3.11 7.33
N PRO A 129 -20.29 4.08 8.18
CA PRO A 129 -21.22 5.09 8.69
C PRO A 129 -21.81 5.95 7.56
N ALA A 130 -23.08 6.36 7.69
CA ALA A 130 -23.78 7.21 6.73
C ALA A 130 -23.00 8.48 6.37
N LYS A 131 -22.38 9.13 7.36
CA LYS A 131 -21.53 10.31 7.13
C LYS A 131 -20.38 10.03 6.14
N THR A 132 -19.78 8.85 6.21
CA THR A 132 -18.70 8.44 5.30
C THR A 132 -19.24 8.14 3.92
N VAL A 133 -20.40 7.48 3.80
CA VAL A 133 -21.08 7.24 2.51
C VAL A 133 -21.38 8.56 1.80
N LYS A 134 -21.88 9.57 2.52
CA LYS A 134 -22.12 10.92 1.99
C LYS A 134 -20.87 11.57 1.39
N THR A 135 -19.69 11.23 1.87
CA THR A 135 -18.42 11.80 1.39
C THR A 135 -17.83 11.09 0.17
N TYR A 136 -18.41 9.99 -0.28
CA TYR A 136 -17.86 9.23 -1.43
C TYR A 136 -17.74 10.07 -2.71
N GLY A 137 -18.72 10.97 -2.94
CA GLY A 137 -18.70 11.91 -4.05
C GLY A 137 -17.66 13.03 -3.94
N ASN A 138 -17.13 13.29 -2.74
CA ASN A 138 -16.25 14.40 -2.44
C ASN A 138 -14.78 13.97 -2.19
N SER A 139 -14.42 12.74 -2.49
CA SER A 139 -13.07 12.23 -2.27
C SER A 139 -12.07 12.94 -3.17
N SER A 140 -11.21 13.78 -2.57
CA SER A 140 -10.15 14.53 -3.26
C SER A 140 -9.00 13.67 -3.78
N THR A 141 -9.01 12.36 -3.53
CA THR A 141 -7.95 11.42 -3.87
C THR A 141 -8.07 10.82 -5.27
N CYS A 142 -9.13 11.13 -6.00
CA CYS A 142 -9.28 10.72 -7.39
C CYS A 142 -8.85 11.86 -8.31
N VAL A 143 -8.07 11.55 -9.34
CA VAL A 143 -7.72 12.45 -10.46
C VAL A 143 -8.96 12.82 -11.31
N CYS A 144 -10.12 12.32 -10.94
CA CYS A 144 -11.40 12.57 -11.58
C CYS A 144 -11.92 13.95 -11.20
N THR A 145 -12.34 14.73 -12.18
CA THR A 145 -12.98 16.03 -11.99
C THR A 145 -14.16 15.91 -11.01
N LYS A 146 -14.30 16.90 -10.13
CA LYS A 146 -15.30 16.99 -9.04
C LYS A 146 -16.76 16.64 -9.43
N ALA A 147 -17.07 16.71 -10.71
CA ALA A 147 -18.44 16.57 -11.20
C ALA A 147 -19.03 15.15 -11.12
N ASN A 148 -18.24 14.08 -10.79
CA ASN A 148 -18.71 12.71 -10.98
C ASN A 148 -18.05 11.65 -10.10
N ASN A 149 -17.62 11.96 -8.86
CA ASN A 149 -16.98 10.93 -8.04
C ASN A 149 -17.91 9.71 -7.79
N ILE A 150 -19.21 9.94 -7.58
CA ILE A 150 -20.19 8.87 -7.44
C ILE A 150 -20.39 8.17 -8.78
N GLY A 151 -20.55 8.92 -9.87
CA GLY A 151 -20.64 8.37 -11.22
C GLY A 151 -19.40 7.60 -11.66
N ASN A 152 -18.26 7.83 -11.05
CA ASN A 152 -17.01 7.11 -11.29
C ASN A 152 -16.87 5.81 -10.50
N LEU A 153 -17.72 5.51 -9.54
CA LEU A 153 -17.75 4.19 -8.93
C LEU A 153 -18.04 3.14 -10.02
N LYS A 154 -17.18 2.13 -10.09
CA LYS A 154 -17.29 1.07 -11.10
C LYS A 154 -18.68 0.44 -11.10
N LEU A 155 -19.31 0.31 -9.93
CA LEU A 155 -20.66 -0.21 -9.75
C LEU A 155 -21.70 0.53 -10.59
N PHE A 156 -21.63 1.86 -10.68
CA PHE A 156 -22.54 2.67 -11.47
C PHE A 156 -22.25 2.64 -12.97
N HIS A 157 -21.00 2.39 -13.36
CA HIS A 157 -20.63 2.27 -14.77
C HIS A 157 -20.93 0.89 -15.35
N THR A 158 -20.57 -0.17 -14.61
CA THR A 158 -20.62 -1.54 -15.12
C THR A 158 -21.67 -2.42 -14.45
N GLY A 159 -22.29 -1.94 -13.36
CA GLY A 159 -23.12 -2.77 -12.51
C GLY A 159 -22.32 -3.91 -11.86
N TYR A 160 -23.02 -4.95 -11.44
CA TYR A 160 -22.40 -6.19 -10.96
C TYR A 160 -23.20 -7.41 -11.38
N THR A 161 -22.59 -8.58 -11.30
CA THR A 161 -23.27 -9.86 -11.50
C THR A 161 -23.49 -10.49 -10.13
N ASP A 162 -24.72 -10.88 -9.84
CA ASP A 162 -25.07 -11.52 -8.59
C ASP A 162 -24.65 -13.00 -8.56
N ALA A 163 -24.80 -13.65 -7.40
CA ALA A 163 -24.44 -15.07 -7.24
C ALA A 163 -25.26 -16.02 -8.14
N ALA A 164 -26.47 -15.61 -8.54
CA ALA A 164 -27.31 -16.35 -9.46
C ALA A 164 -26.97 -16.11 -10.95
N GLY A 165 -25.94 -15.27 -11.23
CA GLY A 165 -25.53 -14.94 -12.60
C GLY A 165 -26.32 -13.80 -13.26
N ASN A 166 -27.24 -13.14 -12.56
CA ASN A 166 -28.01 -12.02 -13.11
C ASN A 166 -27.15 -10.75 -13.11
N LYS A 167 -27.13 -10.05 -14.24
CA LYS A 167 -26.45 -8.77 -14.37
C LYS A 167 -27.37 -7.64 -13.88
N ILE A 168 -26.91 -6.91 -12.86
CA ILE A 168 -27.59 -5.72 -12.32
C ILE A 168 -26.88 -4.49 -12.88
N GLU A 169 -27.60 -3.66 -13.63
CA GLU A 169 -27.04 -2.43 -14.20
C GLU A 169 -26.94 -1.31 -13.17
N GLY A 170 -25.91 -0.46 -13.29
CA GLY A 170 -25.69 0.67 -12.39
C GLY A 170 -26.88 1.66 -12.36
N LYS A 171 -27.56 1.85 -13.49
CA LYS A 171 -28.78 2.67 -13.58
C LYS A 171 -29.92 2.13 -12.69
N VAL A 172 -30.08 0.80 -12.61
CA VAL A 172 -31.09 0.16 -11.76
C VAL A 172 -30.76 0.39 -10.29
N ILE A 173 -29.47 0.22 -9.92
CA ILE A 173 -28.99 0.47 -8.55
C ILE A 173 -29.29 1.92 -8.16
N TRP A 174 -28.92 2.88 -9.02
CA TRP A 174 -29.16 4.30 -8.76
C TRP A 174 -30.63 4.62 -8.57
N LYS A 175 -31.50 4.15 -9.47
CA LYS A 175 -32.94 4.35 -9.41
C LYS A 175 -33.50 3.84 -8.08
N THR A 176 -33.12 2.64 -7.65
CA THR A 176 -33.55 2.06 -6.37
C THR A 176 -33.13 2.91 -5.17
N LEU A 177 -31.89 3.43 -5.17
CA LEU A 177 -31.40 4.29 -4.10
C LEU A 177 -32.15 5.63 -4.05
N VAL A 178 -32.49 6.20 -5.21
CA VAL A 178 -33.31 7.43 -5.30
C VAL A 178 -34.74 7.18 -4.80
N GLU A 179 -35.37 6.10 -5.20
CA GLU A 179 -36.73 5.69 -4.74
C GLU A 179 -36.76 5.42 -3.24
N ALA A 180 -35.69 4.86 -2.67
CA ALA A 180 -35.53 4.68 -1.22
C ALA A 180 -35.25 6.00 -0.47
N GLY A 181 -35.01 7.10 -1.18
CA GLY A 181 -34.65 8.41 -0.59
C GLY A 181 -33.20 8.46 -0.05
N LEU A 182 -32.33 7.56 -0.50
CA LEU A 182 -30.91 7.50 -0.10
C LEU A 182 -29.98 8.19 -1.11
N ALA A 183 -30.50 8.60 -2.25
CA ALA A 183 -29.76 9.30 -3.30
C ALA A 183 -30.65 10.36 -3.97
N THR A 184 -30.02 11.34 -4.61
CA THR A 184 -30.70 12.35 -5.44
C THR A 184 -29.95 12.58 -6.75
N GLY A 185 -30.63 13.25 -7.68
CA GLY A 185 -30.10 13.58 -8.98
C GLY A 185 -30.37 12.50 -10.03
N GLU A 186 -30.26 12.90 -11.28
CA GLU A 186 -30.48 12.01 -12.42
C GLU A 186 -29.21 11.18 -12.68
N PHE A 187 -29.42 9.91 -13.05
CA PHE A 187 -28.30 9.01 -13.35
C PHE A 187 -27.44 9.53 -14.50
N GLY A 188 -26.12 9.61 -14.25
CA GLY A 188 -25.14 10.12 -15.21
C GLY A 188 -25.02 11.65 -15.25
N SER A 189 -25.79 12.37 -14.43
CA SER A 189 -25.67 13.83 -14.30
C SER A 189 -24.65 14.26 -13.22
N SER A 190 -24.27 15.52 -13.25
CA SER A 190 -23.42 16.12 -12.21
C SER A 190 -24.15 16.34 -10.87
N SER A 191 -25.46 16.15 -10.85
CA SER A 191 -26.31 16.30 -9.66
C SER A 191 -26.47 15.00 -8.86
N MET A 192 -25.83 13.90 -9.27
CA MET A 192 -25.82 12.67 -8.49
C MET A 192 -25.19 12.89 -7.11
N ASP A 193 -25.94 12.58 -6.06
CA ASP A 193 -25.45 12.65 -4.68
C ASP A 193 -26.05 11.50 -3.84
N LEU A 194 -25.24 10.89 -2.97
CA LEU A 194 -25.64 9.85 -2.02
C LEU A 194 -25.92 10.49 -0.66
N LEU A 195 -27.01 10.07 -0.02
CA LEU A 195 -27.43 10.54 1.30
C LEU A 195 -27.50 12.10 1.40
N PRO A 196 -28.31 12.75 0.55
CA PRO A 196 -28.30 14.21 0.41
C PRO A 196 -28.87 14.95 1.63
N THR A 197 -29.73 14.28 2.45
CA THR A 197 -30.43 14.88 3.59
C THR A 197 -30.19 14.12 4.89
N ASP A 198 -30.46 14.77 6.04
CA ASP A 198 -30.36 14.12 7.35
C ASP A 198 -31.37 12.96 7.48
N THR A 199 -32.54 13.09 6.87
CA THR A 199 -33.55 12.00 6.79
C THR A 199 -32.99 10.78 6.03
N ALA A 200 -32.22 10.99 4.97
CA ALA A 200 -31.60 9.88 4.23
C ALA A 200 -30.48 9.24 5.06
N VAL A 201 -29.73 10.01 5.83
CA VAL A 201 -28.74 9.50 6.79
C VAL A 201 -29.40 8.59 7.82
N GLU A 202 -30.49 9.04 8.43
CA GLU A 202 -31.26 8.25 9.40
C GLU A 202 -31.83 6.96 8.79
N LYS A 203 -32.38 7.04 7.58
CA LYS A 203 -32.88 5.84 6.86
C LYS A 203 -31.77 4.83 6.61
N TYR A 204 -30.60 5.30 6.17
CA TYR A 204 -29.44 4.44 5.95
C TYR A 204 -28.98 3.79 7.25
N ASP A 205 -28.81 4.54 8.32
CA ASP A 205 -28.36 4.02 9.61
C ASP A 205 -29.35 2.96 10.15
N ASN A 206 -30.66 3.19 10.01
CA ASN A 206 -31.68 2.23 10.39
C ASN A 206 -31.62 0.96 9.51
N LEU A 207 -31.39 1.09 8.20
CA LEU A 207 -31.25 -0.03 7.27
C LEU A 207 -30.03 -0.90 7.60
N MET A 208 -28.87 -0.26 7.94
CA MET A 208 -27.62 -0.95 8.20
C MET A 208 -27.45 -1.44 9.63
N LYS A 209 -28.31 -1.01 10.56
CA LYS A 209 -28.24 -1.35 11.98
C LYS A 209 -28.19 -2.86 12.25
N LYS A 210 -28.86 -3.65 11.42
CA LYS A 210 -28.87 -5.12 11.53
C LYS A 210 -27.51 -5.79 11.30
N TYR A 211 -26.61 -5.15 10.55
CA TYR A 211 -25.26 -5.66 10.27
C TYR A 211 -24.21 -5.19 11.28
N GLN A 212 -24.55 -4.27 12.15
CA GLN A 212 -23.63 -3.70 13.15
C GLN A 212 -23.57 -4.57 14.41
N HIS A 213 -23.11 -5.82 14.28
CA HIS A 213 -22.89 -6.69 15.41
C HIS A 213 -21.76 -6.17 16.31
N GLY A 214 -22.10 -5.43 17.36
CA GLY A 214 -21.16 -5.01 18.40
C GLY A 214 -20.19 -3.87 18.05
N ASN A 215 -20.34 -3.18 16.94
CA ASN A 215 -19.50 -2.05 16.51
C ASN A 215 -17.98 -2.33 16.46
N ASN A 216 -17.59 -3.60 16.33
CA ASN A 216 -16.19 -4.02 16.35
C ASN A 216 -15.92 -4.90 15.12
N ASN A 217 -15.16 -4.37 14.16
CA ASN A 217 -14.83 -5.09 12.94
C ASN A 217 -13.59 -6.00 13.09
N GLY A 218 -12.73 -5.79 14.09
CA GLY A 218 -11.51 -6.57 14.24
C GLY A 218 -10.73 -6.25 15.51
N TRP A 219 -9.48 -6.74 15.59
CA TRP A 219 -8.65 -6.75 16.79
C TRP A 219 -7.27 -6.12 16.58
N PHE A 220 -7.10 -5.26 15.58
CA PHE A 220 -5.81 -4.62 15.21
C PHE A 220 -4.73 -5.59 14.72
N ILE A 221 -5.07 -6.84 14.45
CA ILE A 221 -4.09 -7.88 14.11
C ILE A 221 -3.38 -7.57 12.80
N LEU A 222 -4.12 -7.19 11.73
CA LEU A 222 -3.51 -6.85 10.45
C LEU A 222 -2.60 -5.62 10.52
N PRO A 223 -2.99 -4.48 11.13
CA PRO A 223 -2.09 -3.34 11.35
C PRO A 223 -0.82 -3.72 12.10
N VAL A 224 -0.92 -4.52 13.16
CA VAL A 224 0.23 -4.99 13.94
C VAL A 224 1.12 -5.91 13.12
N LEU A 225 0.55 -6.88 12.39
CA LEU A 225 1.31 -7.77 11.51
C LEU A 225 2.00 -7.00 10.38
N ALA A 226 1.30 -6.07 9.72
CA ALA A 226 1.87 -5.25 8.65
C ALA A 226 3.09 -4.47 9.15
N THR A 227 2.96 -3.81 10.31
CA THR A 227 4.02 -3.05 10.94
C THR A 227 5.18 -3.97 11.38
N GLY A 228 4.85 -5.10 12.01
CA GLY A 228 5.85 -6.07 12.48
C GLY A 228 6.70 -6.65 11.35
N PHE A 229 6.11 -7.04 10.22
CA PHE A 229 6.86 -7.51 9.06
C PHE A 229 7.69 -6.41 8.40
N GLN A 230 7.23 -5.17 8.40
CA GLN A 230 8.03 -4.05 7.90
C GLN A 230 9.21 -3.74 8.81
N LEU A 231 9.02 -3.74 10.14
CA LEU A 231 10.11 -3.59 11.10
C LEU A 231 11.14 -4.71 10.95
N LEU A 232 10.68 -5.95 10.78
CA LEU A 232 11.57 -7.09 10.50
C LEU A 232 12.35 -6.89 9.19
N SER A 233 11.69 -6.43 8.13
CA SER A 233 12.35 -6.12 6.85
C SER A 233 13.39 -5.02 6.99
N ALA A 234 13.08 -3.94 7.71
CA ALA A 234 13.98 -2.85 7.99
C ALA A 234 15.21 -3.33 8.82
N TRP A 235 14.96 -4.11 9.87
CA TRP A 235 16.03 -4.68 10.70
C TRP A 235 16.97 -5.59 9.92
N LEU A 236 16.40 -6.50 9.08
CA LEU A 236 17.18 -7.38 8.21
C LEU A 236 18.03 -6.57 7.22
N SER A 237 17.46 -5.53 6.62
CA SER A 237 18.17 -4.64 5.68
C SER A 237 19.30 -3.89 6.36
N MET A 238 19.09 -3.35 7.58
CA MET A 238 20.13 -2.68 8.36
C MET A 238 21.27 -3.64 8.76
N ARG A 239 20.90 -4.87 9.19
CA ARG A 239 21.90 -5.89 9.54
C ARG A 239 22.76 -6.28 8.36
N GLN A 240 22.19 -6.41 7.17
CA GLN A 240 22.91 -6.70 5.93
C GLN A 240 23.81 -5.53 5.51
N SER A 241 23.30 -4.30 5.58
CA SER A 241 24.07 -3.10 5.26
C SER A 241 25.28 -2.93 6.18
N LYS A 242 25.14 -3.18 7.48
CA LYS A 242 26.25 -3.17 8.44
C LYS A 242 27.31 -4.22 8.13
N LYS A 243 26.91 -5.42 7.67
CA LYS A 243 27.86 -6.47 7.27
C LYS A 243 28.67 -6.08 6.03
N LEU A 244 28.01 -5.46 5.05
CA LEU A 244 28.65 -5.02 3.81
C LEU A 244 29.55 -3.79 4.01
N ASN A 245 29.20 -2.91 4.96
CA ASN A 245 29.83 -1.61 5.11
C ASN A 245 29.91 -1.18 6.59
N PRO A 246 30.85 -1.74 7.37
CA PRO A 246 30.98 -1.43 8.80
C PRO A 246 31.26 0.06 9.10
N GLY A 247 31.95 0.78 8.20
CA GLY A 247 32.32 2.19 8.36
C GLY A 247 31.25 3.22 7.99
N ALA A 248 30.16 2.80 7.35
CA ALA A 248 29.12 3.73 6.87
C ALA A 248 28.13 4.20 7.95
N ALA A 249 28.35 3.88 9.21
CA ALA A 249 27.42 4.12 10.30
C ALA A 249 26.93 5.58 10.40
N GLN A 250 27.78 6.55 10.09
CA GLN A 250 27.51 7.98 10.24
C GLN A 250 26.67 8.56 9.07
N GLN A 251 26.86 8.04 7.85
CA GLN A 251 26.09 8.46 6.67
C GLN A 251 24.70 7.78 6.62
N GLN A 252 24.55 6.69 7.34
CA GLN A 252 23.36 5.86 7.40
C GLN A 252 22.32 6.37 8.42
N GLN A 253 22.68 7.36 9.26
CA GLN A 253 21.82 7.81 10.36
C GLN A 253 20.50 8.46 9.85
N SER A 254 20.55 9.29 8.82
CA SER A 254 19.33 9.87 8.22
C SER A 254 18.50 8.83 7.49
N MET A 255 19.15 7.85 6.85
CA MET A 255 18.49 6.74 6.16
C MET A 255 17.85 5.76 7.16
N ASN A 256 18.48 5.55 8.31
CA ASN A 256 17.93 4.74 9.40
C ASN A 256 16.64 5.34 9.98
N PHE A 257 16.58 6.66 10.16
CA PHE A 257 15.37 7.33 10.62
C PHE A 257 14.19 7.06 9.68
N MET A 258 14.41 7.16 8.36
CA MET A 258 13.39 6.91 7.36
C MET A 258 12.91 5.44 7.34
N LEU A 259 13.83 4.50 7.59
CA LEU A 259 13.51 3.07 7.70
C LEU A 259 12.60 2.75 8.91
N TRP A 260 12.69 3.55 9.99
CA TRP A 260 11.81 3.41 11.15
C TRP A 260 10.51 4.18 11.02
N LEU A 261 10.55 5.35 10.37
CA LEU A 261 9.37 6.18 10.17
C LEU A 261 8.31 5.47 9.31
N PHE A 262 8.73 4.77 8.26
CA PHE A 262 7.81 4.13 7.31
C PHE A 262 6.93 3.04 7.95
N PRO A 263 7.42 2.11 8.78
CA PRO A 263 6.58 1.16 9.51
C PRO A 263 5.55 1.82 10.44
N ILE A 264 5.95 2.91 11.12
CA ILE A 264 5.05 3.66 12.00
C ILE A 264 3.91 4.29 11.18
N MET A 265 4.24 4.97 10.10
CA MET A 265 3.24 5.52 9.18
C MET A 265 2.31 4.44 8.62
N SER A 266 2.87 3.28 8.28
CA SER A 266 2.11 2.13 7.78
C SER A 266 1.08 1.61 8.79
N PHE A 267 1.41 1.61 10.09
CA PHE A 267 0.48 1.25 11.14
C PHE A 267 -0.79 2.12 11.09
N PHE A 268 -0.63 3.45 11.07
CA PHE A 268 -1.75 4.38 11.02
C PHE A 268 -2.55 4.28 9.72
N VAL A 269 -1.87 4.04 8.60
CA VAL A 269 -2.55 3.82 7.32
C VAL A 269 -3.39 2.55 7.35
N CYS A 270 -2.87 1.44 7.89
CA CYS A 270 -3.61 0.19 8.01
C CYS A 270 -4.78 0.30 9.01
N LEU A 271 -4.65 1.11 10.08
CA LEU A 271 -5.75 1.38 11.01
C LEU A 271 -6.93 2.12 10.37
N SER A 272 -6.67 2.96 9.38
CA SER A 272 -7.68 3.79 8.71
C SER A 272 -8.14 3.25 7.35
N SER A 273 -7.50 2.20 6.86
CA SER A 273 -7.79 1.59 5.57
C SER A 273 -8.61 0.32 5.73
N THR A 274 -9.22 -0.14 4.64
CA THR A 274 -9.94 -1.43 4.62
C THR A 274 -9.02 -2.58 5.03
N SER A 275 -9.58 -3.59 5.70
CA SER A 275 -8.84 -4.82 6.06
C SER A 275 -8.29 -5.53 4.83
N ALA A 276 -8.99 -5.44 3.70
CA ALA A 276 -8.52 -5.95 2.41
C ALA A 276 -7.19 -5.30 1.98
N PHE A 277 -7.05 -3.98 2.15
CA PHE A 277 -5.79 -3.29 1.91
C PHE A 277 -4.70 -3.73 2.91
N SER A 278 -5.04 -3.80 4.19
CA SER A 278 -4.10 -4.22 5.24
C SER A 278 -3.61 -5.66 5.01
N LEU A 279 -4.47 -6.57 4.59
CA LEU A 279 -4.10 -7.93 4.21
C LEU A 279 -3.14 -7.94 3.00
N TYR A 280 -3.47 -7.17 1.95
CA TYR A 280 -2.55 -6.98 0.82
C TYR A 280 -1.18 -6.48 1.30
N TRP A 281 -1.17 -5.52 2.23
CA TRP A 281 0.05 -4.91 2.77
C TRP A 281 0.91 -5.91 3.55
N VAL A 282 0.29 -6.75 4.39
CA VAL A 282 0.94 -7.86 5.10
C VAL A 282 1.60 -8.82 4.11
N LEU A 283 0.82 -9.33 3.15
CA LEU A 283 1.32 -10.25 2.13
C LEU A 283 2.46 -9.65 1.30
N SER A 284 2.34 -8.37 0.94
CA SER A 284 3.38 -7.64 0.22
C SER A 284 4.67 -7.53 1.04
N SER A 285 4.58 -7.27 2.35
CA SER A 285 5.73 -7.18 3.25
C SER A 285 6.43 -8.53 3.43
N VAL A 286 5.67 -9.61 3.58
CA VAL A 286 6.22 -10.98 3.65
C VAL A 286 6.97 -11.34 2.35
N LEU A 287 6.35 -11.11 1.20
CA LEU A 287 6.99 -11.35 -0.10
C LEU A 287 8.25 -10.50 -0.28
N GLN A 288 8.25 -9.27 0.22
CA GLN A 288 9.44 -8.41 0.20
C GLN A 288 10.60 -9.01 1.00
N ILE A 289 10.34 -9.53 2.18
CA ILE A 289 11.36 -10.20 2.98
C ILE A 289 11.94 -11.40 2.22
N ILE A 290 11.07 -12.26 1.69
CA ILE A 290 11.47 -13.47 0.95
C ILE A 290 12.35 -13.09 -0.26
N THR A 291 11.86 -12.21 -1.13
CA THR A 291 12.58 -11.78 -2.34
C THR A 291 13.89 -11.09 -2.00
N SER A 292 13.91 -10.30 -0.93
CA SER A 292 15.09 -9.63 -0.40
C SER A 292 16.17 -10.63 0.04
N GLN A 293 15.80 -11.66 0.80
CA GLN A 293 16.75 -12.67 1.27
C GLN A 293 17.25 -13.55 0.13
N LEU A 294 16.38 -13.98 -0.78
CA LEU A 294 16.77 -14.76 -1.96
C LEU A 294 17.76 -13.99 -2.84
N THR A 295 17.48 -12.72 -3.12
CA THR A 295 18.41 -11.87 -3.91
C THR A 295 19.78 -11.74 -3.25
N ASN A 296 19.81 -11.58 -1.92
CA ASN A 296 21.09 -11.52 -1.19
C ASN A 296 21.88 -12.82 -1.29
N LEU A 297 21.20 -13.96 -1.11
CA LEU A 297 21.85 -15.28 -1.21
C LEU A 297 22.43 -15.53 -2.62
N ILE A 298 21.68 -15.20 -3.65
CA ILE A 298 22.12 -15.36 -5.05
C ILE A 298 23.33 -14.47 -5.33
N MET A 299 23.28 -13.21 -4.90
CA MET A 299 24.38 -12.25 -5.13
C MET A 299 25.65 -12.62 -4.34
N SER A 300 25.52 -13.08 -3.09
CA SER A 300 26.69 -13.51 -2.31
C SER A 300 27.34 -14.78 -2.88
N LYS A 301 26.57 -15.74 -3.36
CA LYS A 301 27.11 -16.92 -4.05
C LYS A 301 27.89 -16.55 -5.31
N LYS A 302 27.38 -15.57 -6.08
CA LYS A 302 28.06 -15.11 -7.29
C LYS A 302 29.38 -14.42 -6.96
N GLU A 303 29.44 -13.55 -5.94
CA GLU A 303 30.68 -12.90 -5.52
C GLU A 303 31.74 -13.92 -5.07
N ASN A 304 31.35 -14.88 -4.23
CA ASN A 304 32.26 -15.92 -3.79
C ASN A 304 32.81 -16.75 -4.99
N ALA A 305 31.97 -17.02 -6.00
CA ALA A 305 32.41 -17.73 -7.22
C ALA A 305 33.39 -16.87 -8.04
N ASP A 306 33.14 -15.57 -8.17
CA ASP A 306 34.02 -14.64 -8.91
C ASP A 306 35.37 -14.47 -8.19
N GLU A 307 35.38 -14.39 -6.83
CA GLU A 307 36.61 -14.34 -6.02
C GLU A 307 37.43 -15.63 -6.15
N VAL A 308 36.81 -16.81 -6.10
CA VAL A 308 37.49 -18.09 -6.28
C VAL A 308 38.07 -18.23 -7.70
N SER A 309 37.34 -17.70 -8.68
CA SER A 309 37.80 -17.68 -10.08
C SER A 309 39.00 -16.75 -10.29
N SER A 310 39.03 -15.61 -9.66
CA SER A 310 40.13 -14.63 -9.74
C SER A 310 41.33 -15.00 -8.90
N ALA A 311 41.17 -15.82 -7.86
CA ALA A 311 42.26 -16.31 -6.99
C ALA A 311 43.01 -17.55 -7.58
N LYS A 312 42.56 -18.15 -8.68
CA LYS A 312 43.30 -19.20 -9.36
C LYS A 312 44.49 -18.60 -10.06
N PRO A 313 45.77 -18.97 -9.69
CA PRO A 313 46.94 -18.45 -10.35
C PRO A 313 46.94 -18.87 -11.82
N SER A 314 47.14 -17.88 -12.71
CA SER A 314 47.45 -18.14 -14.11
C SER A 314 48.57 -19.17 -14.15
N LYS A 315 48.31 -20.40 -14.59
CA LYS A 315 49.35 -21.34 -14.93
C LYS A 315 50.18 -20.71 -16.05
N ALA A 316 51.33 -20.16 -15.66
CA ALA A 316 52.33 -19.68 -16.59
C ALA A 316 52.63 -20.83 -17.57
N LYS A 317 52.52 -20.56 -18.87
CA LYS A 317 53.13 -21.34 -19.92
C LYS A 317 54.58 -20.96 -20.05
#